data_f425660bb009276161fcc8e57a80ed78
#
_entry.id   f425660bb009276161fcc8e57a80ed78
#
_cell.length_a   1.000
_cell.length_b   1.000
_cell.length_c   1.000
_cell.angle_alpha   90.00
_cell.angle_beta   90.00
_cell.angle_gamma   90.00
#
_symmetry.space_group_name_H-M   'P 1'
#
loop_
_entity.id
_entity.type
_entity.pdbx_description
1 polymer ?
#
loop_
_entity_poly.entity_id
_entity_poly.type
_entity_poly.pdbx_seq_one_letter_code
_entity_poly.pdbx_strand_id
1 'polypeptide(L)'
;RSTPEAIEAILEGMEWLGLKHDGQTIYQFARAERHRQAAEAMIARGAAFRCYMTAEEQEEQRNLAHADGRAIRSPYRDGKARPSTDAPFTVRLRAPDEGEIVNADLIQGDVTIKARDIDDLVMLRADGNPTYMLSVVVDDHDMAVTHVIRGDDHLTNAARQIVIYRAADWTPPLFAHVPLIHGEDGKKLS
;
A
#
# COMPACT_ATOMS: atom_id res chain seq x y z
N ARG A 1 13.26 -5.64 -10.34
CA ARG A 1 13.94 -5.96 -9.06
C ARG A 1 13.76 -7.42 -8.64
N SER A 2 12.79 -8.12 -9.20
CA SER A 2 12.54 -9.53 -8.90
C SER A 2 13.03 -10.39 -10.07
N THR A 3 14.35 -10.38 -10.29
CA THR A 3 14.97 -11.29 -11.26
C THR A 3 15.05 -12.70 -10.66
N PRO A 4 15.13 -13.75 -11.49
CA PRO A 4 15.30 -15.12 -10.99
C PRO A 4 16.49 -15.26 -10.04
N GLU A 5 17.60 -14.62 -10.34
CA GLU A 5 18.84 -14.65 -9.54
C GLU A 5 18.63 -14.00 -8.16
N ALA A 6 17.87 -12.89 -8.10
CA ALA A 6 17.57 -12.23 -6.84
C ALA A 6 16.62 -13.08 -5.96
N ILE A 7 15.71 -13.82 -6.56
CA ILE A 7 14.82 -14.75 -5.86
C ILE A 7 15.62 -15.91 -5.31
N GLU A 8 16.51 -16.50 -6.11
CA GLU A 8 17.38 -17.61 -5.71
C GLU A 8 18.27 -17.21 -4.53
N ALA A 9 18.91 -16.03 -4.60
CA ALA A 9 19.72 -15.50 -3.52
C ALA A 9 18.94 -15.32 -2.20
N ILE A 10 17.65 -14.94 -2.25
CA ILE A 10 16.80 -14.85 -1.06
C ILE A 10 16.55 -16.24 -0.47
N LEU A 11 16.21 -17.22 -1.30
CA LEU A 11 15.93 -18.59 -0.85
C LEU A 11 17.18 -19.25 -0.27
N GLU A 12 18.33 -19.10 -0.91
CA GLU A 12 19.64 -19.56 -0.41
C GLU A 12 19.99 -18.88 0.93
N GLY A 13 19.76 -17.58 1.06
CA GLY A 13 20.00 -16.85 2.31
C GLY A 13 19.10 -17.34 3.45
N MET A 14 17.85 -17.65 3.17
CA MET A 14 16.92 -18.24 4.15
C MET A 14 17.41 -19.64 4.58
N GLU A 15 17.80 -20.48 3.63
CA GLU A 15 18.32 -21.81 3.91
C GLU A 15 19.61 -21.74 4.75
N TRP A 16 20.53 -20.86 4.39
CA TRP A 16 21.77 -20.63 5.14
C TRP A 16 21.51 -20.20 6.58
N LEU A 17 20.48 -19.37 6.83
CA LEU A 17 20.06 -18.98 8.17
C LEU A 17 19.24 -20.05 8.92
N GLY A 18 18.94 -21.18 8.27
CA GLY A 18 18.07 -22.22 8.85
C GLY A 18 16.59 -21.81 8.93
N LEU A 19 16.19 -20.75 8.23
CA LEU A 19 14.81 -20.27 8.18
C LEU A 19 14.03 -21.07 7.13
N LYS A 20 13.08 -21.86 7.58
CA LYS A 20 12.19 -22.64 6.70
C LYS A 20 10.81 -21.99 6.70
N HIS A 21 10.20 -21.91 5.53
CA HIS A 21 8.81 -21.51 5.37
C HIS A 21 7.91 -22.75 5.21
N ASP A 22 6.67 -22.62 5.64
CA ASP A 22 5.65 -23.65 5.40
C ASP A 22 4.94 -23.38 4.07
N GLY A 23 4.62 -24.47 3.35
CA GLY A 23 3.88 -24.38 2.08
C GLY A 23 4.72 -23.96 0.88
N GLN A 24 4.04 -23.48 -0.15
CA GLN A 24 4.66 -23.08 -1.42
C GLN A 24 5.07 -21.60 -1.42
N THR A 25 6.19 -21.31 -2.06
CA THR A 25 6.59 -19.92 -2.36
C THR A 25 5.59 -19.26 -3.29
N ILE A 26 5.05 -18.13 -2.88
CA ILE A 26 4.09 -17.35 -3.68
C ILE A 26 4.81 -16.17 -4.31
N TYR A 27 4.66 -16.03 -5.62
CA TYR A 27 5.24 -14.93 -6.38
C TYR A 27 4.20 -13.85 -6.63
N GLN A 28 4.40 -12.68 -6.03
CA GLN A 28 3.47 -11.56 -6.07
C GLN A 28 3.08 -11.15 -7.50
N PHE A 29 4.04 -11.12 -8.43
CA PHE A 29 3.77 -10.75 -9.83
C PHE A 29 2.79 -11.71 -10.51
N ALA A 30 2.85 -13.00 -10.21
CA ALA A 30 1.92 -14.00 -10.75
C ALA A 30 0.48 -13.80 -10.28
N ARG A 31 0.26 -13.00 -9.22
CA ARG A 31 -1.05 -12.72 -8.63
C ARG A 31 -1.68 -11.41 -9.11
N ALA A 32 -1.11 -10.74 -10.12
CA ALA A 32 -1.57 -9.44 -10.60
C ALA A 32 -3.07 -9.41 -10.92
N GLU A 33 -3.63 -10.51 -11.45
CA GLU A 33 -5.08 -10.60 -11.71
C GLU A 33 -5.90 -10.58 -10.41
N ARG A 34 -5.46 -11.27 -9.38
CA ARG A 34 -6.11 -11.26 -8.06
C ARG A 34 -6.10 -9.85 -7.43
N HIS A 35 -4.99 -9.12 -7.60
CA HIS A 35 -4.89 -7.73 -7.15
C HIS A 35 -5.86 -6.82 -7.89
N ARG A 36 -6.03 -6.99 -9.22
CA ARG A 36 -7.02 -6.25 -10.02
C ARG A 36 -8.45 -6.53 -9.54
N GLN A 37 -8.79 -7.79 -9.31
CA GLN A 37 -10.11 -8.18 -8.79
C GLN A 37 -10.42 -7.54 -7.44
N ALA A 38 -9.44 -7.47 -6.53
CA ALA A 38 -9.61 -6.80 -5.25
C ALA A 38 -9.86 -5.29 -5.42
N ALA A 39 -9.13 -4.63 -6.31
CA ALA A 39 -9.34 -3.22 -6.61
C ALA A 39 -10.72 -2.94 -7.22
N GLU A 40 -11.18 -3.76 -8.17
CA GLU A 40 -12.52 -3.64 -8.77
C GLU A 40 -13.63 -3.90 -7.73
N ALA A 41 -13.44 -4.84 -6.81
CA ALA A 41 -14.37 -5.04 -5.70
C ALA A 41 -14.46 -3.81 -4.78
N MET A 42 -13.35 -3.12 -4.53
CA MET A 42 -13.36 -1.86 -3.78
C MET A 42 -14.05 -0.74 -4.55
N ILE A 43 -13.89 -0.66 -5.88
CA ILE A 43 -14.63 0.30 -6.73
C ILE A 43 -16.14 0.03 -6.63
N ALA A 44 -16.56 -1.23 -6.75
CA ALA A 44 -17.97 -1.59 -6.69
C ALA A 44 -18.63 -1.20 -5.36
N ARG A 45 -17.85 -1.12 -4.27
CA ARG A 45 -18.31 -0.66 -2.95
C ARG A 45 -18.16 0.85 -2.73
N GLY A 46 -17.64 1.59 -3.70
CA GLY A 46 -17.36 3.02 -3.56
C GLY A 46 -16.17 3.35 -2.66
N ALA A 47 -15.40 2.35 -2.23
CA ALA A 47 -14.18 2.51 -1.43
C ALA A 47 -12.93 2.83 -2.27
N ALA A 48 -13.05 2.72 -3.58
CA ALA A 48 -12.04 3.12 -4.56
C ALA A 48 -12.71 3.73 -5.79
N PHE A 49 -11.93 4.39 -6.63
CA PHE A 49 -12.44 5.05 -7.84
C PHE A 49 -11.40 5.09 -8.95
N ARG A 50 -11.88 5.27 -10.19
CA ARG A 50 -11.03 5.50 -11.35
C ARG A 50 -10.65 6.98 -11.44
N CYS A 51 -9.37 7.25 -11.48
CA CYS A 51 -8.79 8.59 -11.52
C CYS A 51 -8.10 8.82 -12.86
N TYR A 52 -8.48 9.88 -13.55
CA TYR A 52 -8.01 10.24 -14.89
C TYR A 52 -7.09 11.48 -14.86
N MET A 53 -6.56 11.85 -13.71
CA MET A 53 -5.65 13.00 -13.61
C MET A 53 -4.44 12.82 -14.51
N THR A 54 -4.14 13.87 -15.28
CA THR A 54 -2.87 14.01 -16.01
C THR A 54 -1.73 14.31 -15.04
N ALA A 55 -0.49 14.31 -15.53
CA ALA A 55 0.67 14.67 -14.72
C ALA A 55 0.58 16.13 -14.22
N GLU A 56 0.07 17.02 -15.07
CA GLU A 56 -0.15 18.44 -14.77
C GLU A 56 -1.22 18.62 -13.69
N GLU A 57 -2.36 17.94 -13.82
CA GLU A 57 -3.42 17.96 -12.81
C GLU A 57 -2.92 17.37 -11.47
N GLN A 58 -2.07 16.33 -11.49
CA GLN A 58 -1.48 15.79 -10.28
C GLN A 58 -0.57 16.78 -9.57
N GLU A 59 0.25 17.52 -10.34
CA GLU A 59 1.14 18.54 -9.78
C GLU A 59 0.33 19.70 -9.19
N GLU A 60 -0.72 20.17 -9.88
CA GLU A 60 -1.64 21.16 -9.34
C GLU A 60 -2.27 20.72 -8.02
N GLN A 61 -2.80 19.50 -7.96
CA GLN A 61 -3.40 18.96 -6.74
C GLN A 61 -2.37 18.79 -5.61
N ARG A 62 -1.11 18.49 -5.94
CA ARG A 62 -0.02 18.43 -4.97
C ARG A 62 0.25 19.80 -4.36
N ASN A 63 0.31 20.84 -5.20
CA ASN A 63 0.56 22.22 -4.75
C ASN A 63 -0.58 22.73 -3.86
N LEU A 64 -1.84 22.46 -4.25
CA LEU A 64 -3.01 22.79 -3.43
C LEU A 64 -2.99 22.05 -2.09
N ALA A 65 -2.73 20.76 -2.10
CA ALA A 65 -2.68 19.95 -0.89
C ALA A 65 -1.57 20.43 0.06
N HIS A 66 -0.41 20.78 -0.48
CA HIS A 66 0.70 21.34 0.31
C HIS A 66 0.33 22.68 0.95
N ALA A 67 -0.32 23.59 0.20
CA ALA A 67 -0.78 24.87 0.72
C ALA A 67 -1.81 24.70 1.85
N ASP A 68 -2.69 23.71 1.74
CA ASP A 68 -3.75 23.41 2.72
C ASP A 68 -3.27 22.52 3.90
N GLY A 69 -2.01 22.08 3.90
CA GLY A 69 -1.47 21.19 4.93
C GLY A 69 -2.24 19.86 5.04
N ARG A 70 -2.60 19.27 3.91
CA ARG A 70 -3.33 17.99 3.79
C ARG A 70 -2.74 17.10 2.72
N ALA A 71 -3.15 15.82 2.72
CA ALA A 71 -2.82 14.91 1.64
C ALA A 71 -3.57 15.22 0.34
N ILE A 72 -3.06 14.70 -0.77
CA ILE A 72 -3.64 14.90 -2.10
C ILE A 72 -5.01 14.22 -2.16
N ARG A 73 -6.01 14.95 -2.66
CA ARG A 73 -7.34 14.45 -3.01
C ARG A 73 -7.55 14.59 -4.50
N SER A 74 -8.02 13.52 -5.13
CA SER A 74 -8.34 13.57 -6.56
C SER A 74 -9.73 14.16 -6.78
N PRO A 75 -9.91 15.10 -7.75
CA PRO A 75 -11.24 15.59 -8.08
C PRO A 75 -12.16 14.53 -8.67
N TYR A 76 -11.61 13.41 -9.16
CA TYR A 76 -12.39 12.29 -9.68
C TYR A 76 -13.07 11.45 -8.59
N ARG A 77 -12.65 11.59 -7.33
CA ARG A 77 -13.32 10.89 -6.21
C ARG A 77 -14.76 11.32 -6.01
N ASP A 78 -15.08 12.56 -6.37
CA ASP A 78 -16.40 13.19 -6.14
C ASP A 78 -17.23 13.30 -7.41
N GLY A 79 -16.93 12.47 -8.41
CA GLY A 79 -17.76 12.31 -9.59
C GLY A 79 -17.40 13.22 -10.78
N LYS A 80 -16.20 13.81 -10.80
CA LYS A 80 -15.70 14.47 -12.02
C LYS A 80 -15.81 13.48 -13.18
N ALA A 81 -16.45 13.90 -14.27
CA ALA A 81 -16.65 13.08 -15.45
C ALA A 81 -15.32 12.66 -16.09
N ARG A 82 -15.24 11.43 -16.57
CA ARG A 82 -14.06 10.96 -17.30
C ARG A 82 -13.91 11.76 -18.60
N PRO A 83 -12.66 12.05 -19.04
CA PRO A 83 -12.42 12.88 -20.22
C PRO A 83 -12.90 12.25 -21.53
N SER A 84 -12.76 10.93 -21.68
CA SER A 84 -13.20 10.17 -22.86
C SER A 84 -13.41 8.69 -22.49
N THR A 85 -14.01 7.92 -23.42
CA THR A 85 -14.26 6.48 -23.23
C THR A 85 -12.96 5.70 -23.04
N ASP A 86 -11.90 6.06 -23.76
CA ASP A 86 -10.62 5.34 -23.78
C ASP A 86 -9.51 6.04 -22.99
N ALA A 87 -9.88 7.03 -22.13
CA ALA A 87 -8.90 7.72 -21.32
C ALA A 87 -8.20 6.74 -20.37
N PRO A 88 -6.86 6.74 -20.31
CA PRO A 88 -6.14 5.93 -19.35
C PRO A 88 -6.46 6.40 -17.93
N PHE A 89 -6.52 5.47 -17.01
CA PHE A 89 -6.85 5.77 -15.62
C PHE A 89 -5.97 4.96 -14.65
N THR A 90 -5.83 5.49 -13.47
CA THR A 90 -5.33 4.74 -12.31
C THR A 90 -6.51 4.40 -11.38
N VAL A 91 -6.42 3.33 -10.63
CA VAL A 91 -7.37 3.08 -9.54
C VAL A 91 -6.77 3.63 -8.26
N ARG A 92 -7.54 4.50 -7.60
CA ARG A 92 -7.14 5.11 -6.34
C ARG A 92 -8.08 4.70 -5.20
N LEU A 93 -7.50 4.57 -4.02
CA LEU A 93 -8.24 4.43 -2.79
C LEU A 93 -9.02 5.72 -2.51
N ARG A 94 -10.25 5.60 -2.03
CA ARG A 94 -10.97 6.72 -1.41
C ARG A 94 -10.54 6.81 0.05
N ALA A 95 -9.47 7.56 0.31
CA ALA A 95 -8.99 7.75 1.67
C ALA A 95 -10.05 8.49 2.52
N PRO A 96 -10.16 8.19 3.82
CA PRO A 96 -11.08 8.93 4.69
C PRO A 96 -10.64 10.39 4.83
N ASP A 97 -11.61 11.29 4.98
CA ASP A 97 -11.35 12.73 5.09
C ASP A 97 -11.13 13.17 6.53
N GLU A 98 -11.78 12.48 7.48
CA GLU A 98 -11.82 12.84 8.89
C GLU A 98 -11.50 11.64 9.78
N GLY A 99 -11.17 11.94 11.03
CA GLY A 99 -10.84 10.94 12.05
C GLY A 99 -9.36 10.59 12.09
N GLU A 100 -9.08 9.48 12.74
CA GLU A 100 -7.72 9.00 12.99
C GLU A 100 -7.58 7.52 12.58
N ILE A 101 -6.40 7.19 12.09
CA ILE A 101 -5.99 5.82 11.83
C ILE A 101 -5.00 5.44 12.92
N VAL A 102 -5.44 4.58 13.80
CA VAL A 102 -4.60 4.05 14.88
C VAL A 102 -4.05 2.69 14.44
N ASN A 103 -2.73 2.56 14.50
CA ASN A 103 -2.02 1.30 14.44
C ASN A 103 -1.56 0.96 15.86
N ALA A 104 -2.20 -0.01 16.51
CA ALA A 104 -1.75 -0.55 17.80
C ALA A 104 -0.54 -1.46 17.55
N ASP A 105 0.64 -0.84 17.42
CA ASP A 105 1.87 -1.55 17.11
C ASP A 105 2.41 -2.27 18.35
N LEU A 106 2.78 -3.52 18.20
CA LEU A 106 3.23 -4.36 19.32
C LEU A 106 4.55 -3.92 19.96
N ILE A 107 5.32 -3.08 19.25
CA ILE A 107 6.64 -2.59 19.72
C ILE A 107 6.61 -1.09 19.96
N GLN A 108 6.06 -0.33 18.99
CA GLN A 108 6.04 1.14 19.03
C GLN A 108 4.86 1.70 19.85
N GLY A 109 3.91 0.84 20.26
CA GLY A 109 2.66 1.27 20.89
C GLY A 109 1.69 1.90 19.88
N ASP A 110 0.75 2.70 20.35
CA ASP A 110 -0.27 3.32 19.51
C ASP A 110 0.31 4.42 18.63
N VAL A 111 0.39 4.16 17.34
CA VAL A 111 0.82 5.13 16.32
C VAL A 111 -0.41 5.67 15.61
N THR A 112 -0.70 6.94 15.81
CA THR A 112 -1.88 7.61 15.28
C THR A 112 -1.52 8.54 14.13
N ILE A 113 -2.22 8.40 13.00
CA ILE A 113 -2.11 9.30 11.84
C ILE A 113 -3.49 9.89 11.56
N LYS A 114 -3.57 11.20 11.34
CA LYS A 114 -4.83 11.85 10.96
C LYS A 114 -5.25 11.39 9.56
N ALA A 115 -6.51 11.10 9.38
CA ALA A 115 -7.05 10.65 8.11
C ALA A 115 -6.77 11.64 6.97
N ARG A 116 -6.82 12.95 7.23
CA ARG A 116 -6.49 14.01 6.27
C ARG A 116 -5.06 13.97 5.72
N ASP A 117 -4.15 13.28 6.42
CA ASP A 117 -2.73 13.15 6.04
C ASP A 117 -2.47 11.89 5.18
N ILE A 118 -3.51 11.07 4.95
CA ILE A 118 -3.44 9.90 4.06
C ILE A 118 -4.03 10.30 2.71
N ASP A 119 -3.21 10.23 1.66
CA ASP A 119 -3.61 10.54 0.28
C ASP A 119 -4.54 9.49 -0.34
N ASP A 120 -5.21 9.87 -1.45
CA ASP A 120 -5.91 8.91 -2.30
C ASP A 120 -4.87 8.05 -3.03
N LEU A 121 -4.40 7.00 -2.35
CA LEU A 121 -3.31 6.12 -2.81
C LEU A 121 -3.61 5.51 -4.18
N VAL A 122 -2.63 5.51 -5.06
CA VAL A 122 -2.71 4.71 -6.29
C VAL A 122 -2.59 3.23 -5.93
N MET A 123 -3.61 2.47 -6.21
CA MET A 123 -3.66 1.01 -6.03
C MET A 123 -3.31 0.26 -7.32
N LEU A 124 -3.90 0.67 -8.47
CA LEU A 124 -3.49 0.18 -9.78
C LEU A 124 -2.97 1.34 -10.62
N ARG A 125 -1.87 1.09 -11.31
CA ARG A 125 -1.31 2.02 -12.30
C ARG A 125 -2.13 1.99 -13.59
N ALA A 126 -1.89 2.92 -14.49
CA ALA A 126 -2.57 3.00 -15.77
C ALA A 126 -2.34 1.77 -16.69
N ASP A 127 -1.25 1.07 -16.48
CA ASP A 127 -0.94 -0.20 -17.16
C ASP A 127 -1.64 -1.42 -16.51
N GLY A 128 -2.48 -1.20 -15.50
CA GLY A 128 -3.18 -2.23 -14.74
C GLY A 128 -2.32 -3.00 -13.74
N ASN A 129 -1.05 -2.65 -13.58
CA ASN A 129 -0.18 -3.27 -12.59
C ASN A 129 -0.46 -2.72 -11.18
N PRO A 130 -0.49 -3.59 -10.16
CA PRO A 130 -0.69 -3.14 -8.78
C PRO A 130 0.50 -2.36 -8.27
N THR A 131 0.25 -1.47 -7.33
CA THR A 131 1.31 -0.88 -6.50
C THR A 131 1.64 -1.82 -5.35
N TYR A 132 2.80 -1.61 -4.73
CA TYR A 132 3.23 -2.34 -3.53
C TYR A 132 2.14 -2.31 -2.44
N MET A 133 1.51 -1.18 -2.21
CA MET A 133 0.52 -1.02 -1.15
C MET A 133 -0.69 -1.95 -1.32
N LEU A 134 -1.21 -2.06 -2.54
CA LEU A 134 -2.33 -2.97 -2.82
C LEU A 134 -1.88 -4.43 -2.77
N SER A 135 -0.78 -4.76 -3.45
CA SER A 135 -0.39 -6.15 -3.61
C SER A 135 -0.03 -6.80 -2.27
N VAL A 136 0.68 -6.09 -1.38
CA VAL A 136 1.02 -6.63 -0.06
C VAL A 136 -0.23 -6.87 0.79
N VAL A 137 -1.19 -5.95 0.78
CA VAL A 137 -2.43 -6.11 1.57
C VAL A 137 -3.27 -7.30 1.08
N VAL A 138 -3.39 -7.47 -0.24
CA VAL A 138 -4.16 -8.57 -0.82
C VAL A 138 -3.47 -9.92 -0.56
N ASP A 139 -2.16 -9.97 -0.71
CA ASP A 139 -1.40 -11.20 -0.50
C ASP A 139 -1.40 -11.59 0.97
N ASP A 140 -1.15 -10.66 1.89
CA ASP A 140 -1.20 -10.91 3.33
C ASP A 140 -2.58 -11.39 3.78
N HIS A 141 -3.66 -10.81 3.24
CA HIS A 141 -5.03 -11.24 3.52
C HIS A 141 -5.28 -12.67 3.03
N ASP A 142 -4.97 -12.96 1.76
CA ASP A 142 -5.24 -14.25 1.14
C ASP A 142 -4.37 -15.37 1.76
N MET A 143 -3.18 -15.02 2.26
CA MET A 143 -2.28 -15.95 2.96
C MET A 143 -2.58 -16.04 4.45
N ALA A 144 -3.62 -15.37 4.95
CA ALA A 144 -4.01 -15.33 6.36
C ALA A 144 -2.87 -14.90 7.30
N VAL A 145 -2.05 -13.92 6.87
CA VAL A 145 -0.97 -13.34 7.68
C VAL A 145 -1.59 -12.66 8.90
N THR A 146 -1.21 -13.12 10.09
CA THR A 146 -1.73 -12.60 11.37
C THR A 146 -0.87 -11.51 11.96
N HIS A 147 0.45 -11.54 11.69
CA HIS A 147 1.42 -10.60 12.22
C HIS A 147 2.39 -10.14 11.12
N VAL A 148 2.61 -8.84 11.01
CA VAL A 148 3.60 -8.22 10.12
C VAL A 148 4.71 -7.64 10.97
N ILE A 149 5.87 -8.30 11.00
CA ILE A 149 7.06 -7.89 11.77
C ILE A 149 8.09 -7.37 10.78
N ARG A 150 8.49 -6.09 10.87
CA ARG A 150 9.39 -5.46 9.89
C ARG A 150 10.11 -4.23 10.47
N GLY A 151 11.02 -3.64 9.71
CA GLY A 151 11.73 -2.42 10.12
C GLY A 151 10.79 -1.20 10.27
N ASP A 152 11.14 -0.30 11.18
CA ASP A 152 10.36 0.90 11.50
C ASP A 152 10.37 1.96 10.39
N ASP A 153 11.21 1.82 9.37
CA ASP A 153 11.13 2.60 8.12
C ASP A 153 9.82 2.37 7.35
N HIS A 154 9.08 1.31 7.69
CA HIS A 154 7.75 1.02 7.16
C HIS A 154 6.59 1.43 8.09
N LEU A 155 6.85 2.09 9.20
CA LEU A 155 5.83 2.44 10.20
C LEU A 155 4.69 3.28 9.60
N THR A 156 5.01 4.28 8.78
CA THR A 156 4.00 5.10 8.10
C THR A 156 3.19 4.33 7.05
N ASN A 157 3.72 3.23 6.54
CA ASN A 157 3.00 2.37 5.59
C ASN A 157 1.88 1.59 6.27
N ALA A 158 2.02 1.26 7.56
CA ALA A 158 0.99 0.52 8.29
C ALA A 158 -0.36 1.24 8.28
N ALA A 159 -0.39 2.54 8.55
CA ALA A 159 -1.65 3.30 8.52
C ALA A 159 -2.30 3.29 7.12
N ARG A 160 -1.50 3.42 6.04
CA ARG A 160 -1.98 3.32 4.66
C ARG A 160 -2.54 1.94 4.34
N GLN A 161 -1.86 0.89 4.78
CA GLN A 161 -2.31 -0.49 4.62
C GLN A 161 -3.59 -0.77 5.40
N ILE A 162 -3.71 -0.29 6.64
CA ILE A 162 -4.93 -0.38 7.45
C ILE A 162 -6.13 0.24 6.71
N VAL A 163 -5.94 1.39 6.05
CA VAL A 163 -7.03 2.01 5.27
C VAL A 163 -7.42 1.13 4.08
N ILE A 164 -6.48 0.47 3.41
CA ILE A 164 -6.78 -0.47 2.32
C ILE A 164 -7.52 -1.71 2.86
N TYR A 165 -7.10 -2.28 4.01
CA TYR A 165 -7.82 -3.38 4.66
C TYR A 165 -9.27 -3.00 4.94
N ARG A 166 -9.50 -1.83 5.54
CA ARG A 166 -10.86 -1.30 5.84
C ARG A 166 -11.68 -1.09 4.56
N ALA A 167 -11.06 -0.54 3.50
CA ALA A 167 -11.71 -0.36 2.20
C ALA A 167 -12.10 -1.69 1.54
N ALA A 168 -11.34 -2.74 1.81
CA ALA A 168 -11.61 -4.10 1.36
C ALA A 168 -12.62 -4.84 2.25
N ASP A 169 -13.03 -4.27 3.38
CA ASP A 169 -13.84 -4.92 4.43
C ASP A 169 -13.12 -6.14 5.03
N TRP A 170 -11.79 -6.02 5.20
CA TRP A 170 -10.92 -7.03 5.76
C TRP A 170 -10.36 -6.59 7.11
N THR A 171 -10.09 -7.55 7.98
CA THR A 171 -9.40 -7.30 9.25
C THR A 171 -7.90 -7.16 8.99
N PRO A 172 -7.26 -6.04 9.40
CA PRO A 172 -5.81 -5.92 9.28
C PRO A 172 -5.08 -6.88 10.22
N PRO A 173 -3.84 -7.31 9.87
CA PRO A 173 -2.98 -8.05 10.77
C PRO A 173 -2.50 -7.15 11.93
N LEU A 174 -1.89 -7.77 12.94
CA LEU A 174 -1.13 -7.05 13.95
C LEU A 174 0.23 -6.61 13.36
N PHE A 175 0.65 -5.40 13.68
CA PHE A 175 1.93 -4.87 13.22
C PHE A 175 2.94 -4.80 14.37
N ALA A 176 4.21 -5.04 14.06
CA ALA A 176 5.34 -4.90 14.96
C ALA A 176 6.53 -4.29 14.19
N HIS A 177 6.87 -3.04 14.50
CA HIS A 177 7.95 -2.34 13.82
C HIS A 177 9.20 -2.31 14.71
N VAL A 178 10.21 -3.08 14.30
CA VAL A 178 11.50 -3.17 15.00
C VAL A 178 12.44 -2.05 14.56
N PRO A 179 13.32 -1.54 15.46
CA PRO A 179 14.32 -0.56 15.09
C PRO A 179 15.26 -1.06 14.00
N LEU A 180 15.67 -0.16 13.11
CA LEU A 180 16.67 -0.46 12.09
C LEU A 180 18.05 -0.62 12.72
N ILE A 181 18.85 -1.53 12.16
CA ILE A 181 20.27 -1.67 12.51
C ILE A 181 21.06 -0.66 11.69
N HIS A 182 21.89 0.12 12.35
CA HIS A 182 22.75 1.12 11.74
C HIS A 182 24.22 0.73 11.91
N GLY A 183 25.04 1.09 10.93
CA GLY A 183 26.50 0.97 11.02
C GLY A 183 27.10 2.05 11.93
N GLU A 184 28.41 1.99 12.13
CA GLU A 184 29.16 2.99 12.89
C GLU A 184 29.06 4.41 12.29
N ASP A 185 28.83 4.49 10.96
CA ASP A 185 28.61 5.74 10.25
C ASP A 185 27.18 6.31 10.39
N GLY A 186 26.33 5.68 11.20
CA GLY A 186 24.94 6.06 11.41
C GLY A 186 23.99 5.75 10.24
N LYS A 187 24.47 5.10 9.17
CA LYS A 187 23.62 4.71 8.04
C LYS A 187 23.00 3.35 8.28
N LYS A 188 21.80 3.18 7.72
CA LYS A 188 21.11 1.89 7.73
C LYS A 188 22.01 0.83 7.09
N LEU A 189 22.17 -0.30 7.78
CA LEU A 189 22.73 -1.50 7.18
C LEU A 189 21.70 -2.08 6.19
N SER A 190 22.10 -2.15 4.94
CA SER A 190 21.24 -2.65 3.84
C SER A 190 21.54 -4.12 3.57
#